data_6807ba4d134274d2220efb667ebb531d
#
_entry.id   6807ba4d134274d2220efb667ebb531d
#
_cell.length_a   1.000
_cell.length_b   1.000
_cell.length_c   1.000
_cell.angle_alpha   90.00
_cell.angle_beta   90.00
_cell.angle_gamma   90.00
#
_symmetry.space_group_name_H-M   'P 1'
#
loop_
_entity.id
_entity.type
_entity.pdbx_description
1 polymer ?
#
loop_
_entity_poly.entity_id
_entity_poly.type
_entity_poly.pdbx_seq_one_letter_code
_entity_poly.pdbx_strand_id
1 'polypeptide(L)'
;MKTKKRMSIDESRRRFMAYFSSVGLGATLVPGILWGKMQETGSQQITLDMLTTSLKLGGVEFNAEERQAMVNTANQNLTRAVAMRSFHIPNDVTPPFHINAIVPGVIVNKTPQPFALGKVPALKVPGTLEDVAFWPVRHLSELLRTKQVSSVDLTKMYLERLHRYNGQLLNTVTFLDELAMTQAKAADAEIAQGKMRSPVHGIPWGCKDIISVKGYKTTWGSGAYKDQVFDYDASIVEQLREGGAVLIAKLTTGELAQGANWFGGMTRNPWNYGSSSGSSAGPGSATAAGCVGFAIGTETQGSILSPSATNGLAGLRPTFGRVSRYGAMTLGWTYDRLGPMCRYAEDCAMVMNVIAKPDGRDMSLSDIPFNWNPARYDIKKLKIGVTGLNSPNINPNAQKLMDVLKQLGATLTPLTIHPNNLPQFNEGFTYEQGAFFDELVRSGGVAKMTNPGRGNGFKSARLMNVVDFLQQSRLRMMMMTNLAKATAGFDAYFSAAGGGGGQRGAGARGAGARGATAEPPPTVPDTPPRGGRGGGGGGAAGGGTGNTNSAGYPGVHVVTSFSEPSTEAPVGSPQGITIYGPPFKESEILFIAKSFQDVAQLHTKKPVLKT
;
A
#
# COMPACT_ATOMS: atom_id res chain seq x y z
N MET A 1 -32.25 -4.34 42.06
CA MET A 1 -32.12 -3.13 41.21
C MET A 1 -31.62 -1.98 42.06
N LYS A 2 -30.34 -1.62 41.97
CA LYS A 2 -29.81 -0.42 42.69
C LYS A 2 -30.00 0.78 41.78
N THR A 3 -30.89 1.69 42.15
CA THR A 3 -31.11 2.98 41.48
C THR A 3 -29.83 3.81 41.54
N LYS A 4 -29.18 4.04 40.39
CA LYS A 4 -28.04 4.98 40.29
C LYS A 4 -28.58 6.39 40.56
N LYS A 5 -28.17 6.96 41.70
CA LYS A 5 -28.44 8.35 42.06
C LYS A 5 -27.86 9.28 40.99
N ARG A 6 -28.70 10.11 40.34
CA ARG A 6 -28.24 11.16 39.41
C ARG A 6 -27.36 12.14 40.16
N MET A 7 -26.13 12.32 39.75
CA MET A 7 -25.22 13.31 40.31
C MET A 7 -25.70 14.74 39.97
N SER A 8 -25.49 15.67 40.85
CA SER A 8 -25.79 17.09 40.62
C SER A 8 -24.78 17.68 39.59
N ILE A 9 -25.20 18.76 38.91
CA ILE A 9 -24.35 19.48 37.95
C ILE A 9 -23.05 19.98 38.60
N ASP A 10 -23.10 20.39 39.86
CA ASP A 10 -21.93 20.85 40.61
C ASP A 10 -20.95 19.73 40.96
N GLU A 11 -21.43 18.54 41.25
CA GLU A 11 -20.59 17.37 41.52
C GLU A 11 -19.85 16.89 40.27
N SER A 12 -20.52 16.94 39.14
CA SER A 12 -19.96 16.64 37.82
C SER A 12 -18.89 17.64 37.40
N ARG A 13 -19.12 18.93 37.68
CA ARG A 13 -18.17 20.03 37.43
C ARG A 13 -16.92 19.93 38.30
N ARG A 14 -17.06 19.63 39.58
CA ARG A 14 -15.92 19.46 40.51
C ARG A 14 -15.05 18.26 40.12
N ARG A 15 -15.64 17.13 39.74
CA ARG A 15 -14.89 15.95 39.27
C ARG A 15 -14.19 16.22 37.94
N PHE A 16 -14.81 16.96 37.05
CA PHE A 16 -14.22 17.41 35.77
C PHE A 16 -12.97 18.27 36.07
N MET A 17 -13.09 19.31 36.84
CA MET A 17 -11.97 20.19 37.21
C MET A 17 -10.85 19.47 37.92
N ALA A 18 -11.18 18.59 38.88
CA ALA A 18 -10.20 17.79 39.62
C ALA A 18 -9.41 16.84 38.73
N TYR A 19 -10.08 16.23 37.74
CA TYR A 19 -9.42 15.36 36.78
C TYR A 19 -8.43 16.10 35.87
N PHE A 20 -8.81 17.25 35.34
CA PHE A 20 -7.93 18.03 34.46
C PHE A 20 -6.79 18.69 35.20
N SER A 21 -6.99 19.07 36.47
CA SER A 21 -5.90 19.53 37.33
C SER A 21 -4.90 18.42 37.65
N SER A 22 -5.37 17.18 37.81
CA SER A 22 -4.51 16.02 38.12
C SER A 22 -3.69 15.51 36.93
N VAL A 23 -4.09 15.86 35.71
CA VAL A 23 -3.41 15.43 34.47
C VAL A 23 -2.50 16.52 33.89
N GLY A 24 -2.35 17.65 34.58
CA GLY A 24 -1.45 18.75 34.16
C GLY A 24 -1.89 19.48 32.89
N LEU A 25 -3.13 19.32 32.41
CA LEU A 25 -3.67 19.89 31.18
C LEU A 25 -4.50 21.16 31.50
N GLY A 26 -3.89 22.11 32.15
CA GLY A 26 -4.56 23.35 32.51
C GLY A 26 -4.71 24.37 31.39
N ALA A 27 -5.10 24.05 30.21
CA ALA A 27 -5.59 25.02 29.20
C ALA A 27 -5.74 24.49 27.76
N THR A 28 -5.39 23.24 27.44
CA THR A 28 -5.50 22.72 26.07
C THR A 28 -6.40 21.48 26.02
N LEU A 29 -7.70 21.70 26.08
CA LEU A 29 -8.69 20.64 25.95
C LEU A 29 -8.89 20.27 24.47
N VAL A 30 -8.34 19.14 24.10
CA VAL A 30 -8.55 18.54 22.79
C VAL A 30 -9.99 17.99 22.71
N PRO A 31 -10.82 18.36 21.73
CA PRO A 31 -12.21 17.94 21.62
C PRO A 31 -12.45 16.42 21.79
N GLY A 32 -11.52 15.59 21.31
CA GLY A 32 -11.63 14.13 21.44
C GLY A 32 -11.41 13.56 22.83
N ILE A 33 -10.53 14.14 23.65
CA ILE A 33 -10.31 13.73 25.05
C ILE A 33 -11.52 14.13 25.89
N LEU A 34 -12.02 15.34 25.65
CA LEU A 34 -13.25 15.83 26.25
C LEU A 34 -14.40 14.84 26.01
N TRP A 35 -14.53 14.41 24.78
CA TRP A 35 -15.62 13.52 24.38
C TRP A 35 -15.53 12.12 25.02
N GLY A 36 -14.34 11.51 25.11
CA GLY A 36 -14.17 10.21 25.78
C GLY A 36 -14.58 10.21 27.23
N LYS A 37 -14.32 11.32 27.95
CA LYS A 37 -14.75 11.50 29.35
C LYS A 37 -16.21 11.92 29.50
N MET A 38 -16.78 12.63 28.54
CA MET A 38 -18.20 13.00 28.53
C MET A 38 -19.11 11.77 28.38
N GLN A 39 -18.67 10.71 27.70
CA GLN A 39 -19.41 9.44 27.65
C GLN A 39 -19.51 8.73 29.00
N GLU A 40 -18.49 8.87 29.88
CA GLU A 40 -18.52 8.25 31.21
C GLU A 40 -19.49 8.96 32.19
N THR A 41 -19.87 10.21 31.92
CA THR A 41 -20.58 11.06 32.89
C THR A 41 -22.00 11.48 32.50
N GLY A 42 -22.52 11.06 31.34
CA GLY A 42 -23.91 11.37 30.90
C GLY A 42 -24.21 12.88 30.78
N SER A 43 -24.43 13.36 29.54
CA SER A 43 -24.93 14.69 29.17
C SER A 43 -24.15 15.92 29.68
N GLN A 44 -22.87 16.04 29.35
CA GLN A 44 -22.20 17.34 29.49
C GLN A 44 -22.45 18.22 28.24
N GLN A 45 -22.86 19.46 28.49
CA GLN A 45 -23.03 20.46 27.43
C GLN A 45 -21.70 21.18 27.14
N ILE A 46 -21.47 21.51 25.88
CA ILE A 46 -20.36 22.38 25.47
C ILE A 46 -20.63 23.78 26.02
N THR A 47 -19.69 24.31 26.78
CA THR A 47 -19.74 25.68 27.32
C THR A 47 -19.08 26.67 26.36
N LEU A 48 -19.37 27.98 26.55
CA LEU A 48 -18.72 29.06 25.78
C LEU A 48 -17.18 29.02 25.91
N ASP A 49 -16.68 28.72 27.10
CA ASP A 49 -15.24 28.66 27.38
C ASP A 49 -14.56 27.49 26.65
N MET A 50 -15.21 26.30 26.66
CA MET A 50 -14.75 25.14 25.89
C MET A 50 -14.74 25.44 24.39
N LEU A 51 -15.79 26.08 23.86
CA LEU A 51 -15.87 26.50 22.47
C LEU A 51 -14.75 27.48 22.11
N THR A 52 -14.56 28.51 22.94
CA THR A 52 -13.52 29.53 22.73
C THR A 52 -12.11 28.91 22.69
N THR A 53 -11.85 27.93 23.57
CA THR A 53 -10.57 27.21 23.57
C THR A 53 -10.39 26.34 22.33
N SER A 54 -11.46 25.64 21.89
CA SER A 54 -11.39 24.77 20.71
C SER A 54 -11.22 25.54 19.39
N LEU A 55 -11.74 26.75 19.28
CA LEU A 55 -11.57 27.60 18.09
C LEU A 55 -10.11 27.96 17.83
N LYS A 56 -9.27 28.06 18.88
CA LYS A 56 -7.81 28.27 18.73
C LYS A 56 -7.14 27.12 17.96
N LEU A 57 -7.66 25.91 18.05
CA LEU A 57 -7.16 24.76 17.26
C LEU A 57 -7.48 24.90 15.77
N GLY A 58 -8.58 25.57 15.43
CA GLY A 58 -8.97 25.88 14.06
C GLY A 58 -8.24 27.09 13.46
N GLY A 59 -7.47 27.84 14.25
CA GLY A 59 -6.78 29.05 13.80
C GLY A 59 -7.75 30.16 13.36
N VAL A 60 -8.97 30.18 13.89
CA VAL A 60 -10.01 31.16 13.56
C VAL A 60 -10.45 31.90 14.80
N GLU A 61 -10.78 33.17 14.61
CA GLU A 61 -11.28 34.05 15.66
C GLU A 61 -12.69 34.53 15.33
N PHE A 62 -13.54 34.55 16.35
CA PHE A 62 -14.91 35.10 16.30
C PHE A 62 -15.11 36.03 17.48
N ASN A 63 -15.95 37.05 17.33
CA ASN A 63 -16.29 37.93 18.43
C ASN A 63 -17.13 37.22 19.52
N ALA A 64 -17.38 37.88 20.64
CA ALA A 64 -18.06 37.29 21.80
C ALA A 64 -19.52 36.89 21.48
N GLU A 65 -20.21 37.69 20.70
CA GLU A 65 -21.59 37.44 20.30
C GLU A 65 -21.72 36.25 19.36
N GLU A 66 -20.83 36.15 18.36
CA GLU A 66 -20.74 35.02 17.44
C GLU A 66 -20.44 33.72 18.18
N ARG A 67 -19.48 33.74 19.12
CA ARG A 67 -19.17 32.55 19.94
C ARG A 67 -20.37 32.10 20.78
N GLN A 68 -21.11 33.06 21.36
CA GLN A 68 -22.31 32.74 22.14
C GLN A 68 -23.39 32.07 21.27
N ALA A 69 -23.60 32.56 20.06
CA ALA A 69 -24.56 31.98 19.11
C ALA A 69 -24.15 30.55 18.67
N MET A 70 -22.87 30.27 18.58
CA MET A 70 -22.36 28.95 18.17
C MET A 70 -22.55 27.85 19.23
N VAL A 71 -22.70 28.18 20.53
CA VAL A 71 -22.80 27.18 21.62
C VAL A 71 -23.94 26.19 21.41
N ASN A 72 -25.13 26.68 21.02
CA ASN A 72 -26.30 25.82 20.77
C ASN A 72 -26.06 24.84 19.60
N THR A 73 -25.47 25.33 18.51
CA THR A 73 -25.12 24.51 17.35
C THR A 73 -24.08 23.45 17.70
N ALA A 74 -23.06 23.82 18.49
CA ALA A 74 -22.03 22.89 18.95
C ALA A 74 -22.63 21.75 19.80
N ASN A 75 -23.56 22.05 20.69
CA ASN A 75 -24.27 21.04 21.49
C ASN A 75 -25.17 20.12 20.66
N GLN A 76 -25.89 20.67 19.68
CA GLN A 76 -26.68 19.86 18.75
C GLN A 76 -25.79 18.93 17.92
N ASN A 77 -24.65 19.42 17.40
CA ASN A 77 -23.69 18.62 16.68
C ASN A 77 -23.08 17.52 17.54
N LEU A 78 -22.77 17.81 18.81
CA LEU A 78 -22.31 16.79 19.76
C LEU A 78 -23.36 15.69 19.96
N THR A 79 -24.62 16.06 20.15
CA THR A 79 -25.73 15.09 20.29
C THR A 79 -25.84 14.18 19.05
N ARG A 80 -25.79 14.76 17.86
CA ARG A 80 -25.81 14.00 16.59
C ARG A 80 -24.60 13.09 16.45
N ALA A 81 -23.40 13.58 16.79
CA ALA A 81 -22.18 12.79 16.75
C ALA A 81 -22.22 11.61 17.74
N VAL A 82 -22.76 11.80 18.94
CA VAL A 82 -22.96 10.71 19.92
C VAL A 82 -23.93 9.67 19.37
N ALA A 83 -25.06 10.08 18.81
CA ALA A 83 -26.03 9.17 18.21
C ALA A 83 -25.42 8.38 17.03
N MET A 84 -24.74 9.06 16.10
CA MET A 84 -24.06 8.41 14.97
C MET A 84 -23.06 7.35 15.44
N ARG A 85 -22.28 7.61 16.48
CA ARG A 85 -21.23 6.71 17.00
C ARG A 85 -21.77 5.49 17.75
N SER A 86 -23.08 5.47 18.05
CA SER A 86 -23.75 4.27 18.57
C SER A 86 -24.00 3.21 17.48
N PHE A 87 -23.93 3.60 16.21
CA PHE A 87 -24.03 2.67 15.10
C PHE A 87 -22.67 2.04 14.78
N HIS A 88 -22.67 0.73 14.58
CA HIS A 88 -21.55 0.03 13.96
C HIS A 88 -21.65 0.22 12.44
N ILE A 89 -20.63 0.83 11.83
CA ILE A 89 -20.51 0.96 10.38
C ILE A 89 -19.53 -0.12 9.91
N PRO A 90 -19.97 -1.11 9.12
CA PRO A 90 -19.09 -2.16 8.60
C PRO A 90 -17.92 -1.58 7.79
N ASN A 91 -16.77 -2.27 7.82
CA ASN A 91 -15.53 -1.78 7.22
C ASN A 91 -15.55 -1.74 5.68
N ASP A 92 -16.48 -2.45 5.05
CA ASP A 92 -16.73 -2.45 3.61
C ASP A 92 -17.61 -1.28 3.13
N VAL A 93 -18.24 -0.55 4.06
CA VAL A 93 -19.01 0.67 3.74
C VAL A 93 -18.06 1.83 3.52
N THR A 94 -17.91 2.24 2.26
CA THR A 94 -17.05 3.38 1.89
C THR A 94 -17.83 4.69 1.91
N PRO A 95 -17.18 5.85 2.18
CA PRO A 95 -17.83 7.15 1.99
C PRO A 95 -18.28 7.33 0.53
N PRO A 96 -19.39 8.05 0.26
CA PRO A 96 -19.92 8.26 -1.10
C PRO A 96 -19.09 9.29 -1.89
N PHE A 97 -17.84 9.53 -1.51
CA PHE A 97 -16.91 10.37 -2.26
C PHE A 97 -15.64 9.58 -2.56
N HIS A 98 -15.17 9.65 -3.78
CA HIS A 98 -13.95 9.02 -4.26
C HIS A 98 -13.26 9.93 -5.27
N ILE A 99 -11.97 9.76 -5.44
CA ILE A 99 -11.25 10.47 -6.50
C ILE A 99 -11.49 9.78 -7.84
N ASN A 100 -11.44 10.58 -8.91
CA ASN A 100 -11.35 10.07 -10.26
C ASN A 100 -9.95 10.39 -10.80
N ALA A 101 -9.19 9.36 -11.18
CA ALA A 101 -7.88 9.55 -11.78
C ALA A 101 -7.95 10.17 -13.19
N ILE A 102 -9.13 10.10 -13.84
CA ILE A 102 -9.41 10.73 -15.14
C ILE A 102 -9.82 12.18 -14.89
N VAL A 103 -8.84 13.06 -14.63
CA VAL A 103 -9.08 14.49 -14.51
C VAL A 103 -9.20 15.15 -15.89
N PRO A 104 -9.73 16.40 -16.00
CA PRO A 104 -9.82 17.10 -17.28
C PRO A 104 -8.50 17.10 -18.05
N GLY A 105 -8.55 16.68 -19.32
CA GLY A 105 -7.38 16.55 -20.21
C GLY A 105 -6.75 15.16 -20.26
N VAL A 106 -7.11 14.23 -19.37
CA VAL A 106 -6.68 12.83 -19.45
C VAL A 106 -7.55 12.08 -20.45
N ILE A 107 -6.92 11.48 -21.47
CA ILE A 107 -7.58 10.67 -22.49
C ILE A 107 -7.27 9.20 -22.20
N VAL A 108 -8.31 8.36 -22.12
CA VAL A 108 -8.19 6.92 -21.88
C VAL A 108 -8.80 6.13 -23.03
N ASN A 109 -8.18 5.00 -23.38
CA ASN A 109 -8.72 4.09 -24.38
C ASN A 109 -9.80 3.19 -23.74
N LYS A 110 -11.04 3.30 -24.22
CA LYS A 110 -12.20 2.52 -23.76
C LYS A 110 -12.52 1.33 -24.66
N THR A 111 -11.77 1.11 -25.72
CA THR A 111 -12.03 0.01 -26.66
C THR A 111 -11.39 -1.27 -26.14
N PRO A 112 -12.17 -2.33 -25.84
CA PRO A 112 -11.63 -3.63 -25.47
C PRO A 112 -10.78 -4.23 -26.60
N GLN A 113 -9.69 -4.88 -26.24
CA GLN A 113 -8.78 -5.58 -27.15
C GLN A 113 -8.57 -7.01 -26.66
N PRO A 114 -8.42 -8.01 -27.56
CA PRO A 114 -8.08 -9.35 -27.17
C PRO A 114 -6.75 -9.40 -26.39
N PHE A 115 -6.77 -10.11 -25.27
CA PHE A 115 -5.56 -10.39 -24.49
C PHE A 115 -4.68 -11.39 -25.24
N ALA A 116 -3.39 -11.13 -25.28
CA ALA A 116 -2.40 -12.06 -25.82
C ALA A 116 -1.09 -11.95 -25.03
N LEU A 117 -0.39 -13.06 -24.89
CA LEU A 117 0.95 -13.11 -24.29
C LEU A 117 2.04 -13.03 -25.37
N GLY A 118 3.22 -12.63 -24.95
CA GLY A 118 4.43 -12.77 -25.76
C GLY A 118 4.73 -14.26 -26.03
N LYS A 119 5.48 -14.52 -27.09
CA LYS A 119 5.87 -15.89 -27.45
C LYS A 119 6.68 -16.52 -26.30
N VAL A 120 6.25 -17.68 -25.85
CA VAL A 120 6.99 -18.49 -24.86
C VAL A 120 7.90 -19.45 -25.61
N PRO A 121 9.20 -19.56 -25.30
CA PRO A 121 10.07 -20.56 -25.90
C PRO A 121 9.61 -21.97 -25.54
N ALA A 122 10.05 -22.96 -26.31
CA ALA A 122 9.82 -24.37 -25.94
C ALA A 122 10.46 -24.65 -24.57
N LEU A 123 9.66 -25.14 -23.64
CA LEU A 123 10.09 -25.41 -22.26
C LEU A 123 10.29 -26.91 -22.06
N LYS A 124 11.28 -27.24 -21.26
CA LYS A 124 11.54 -28.61 -20.77
C LYS A 124 11.56 -28.54 -19.24
N VAL A 125 10.81 -29.43 -18.61
CA VAL A 125 10.83 -29.57 -17.15
C VAL A 125 12.24 -29.98 -16.71
N PRO A 126 12.85 -29.26 -15.74
CA PRO A 126 14.16 -29.63 -15.20
C PRO A 126 14.10 -30.96 -14.41
N GLY A 127 15.26 -31.44 -13.99
CA GLY A 127 15.37 -32.70 -13.25
C GLY A 127 14.64 -32.72 -11.92
N THR A 128 14.49 -31.57 -11.28
CA THR A 128 13.68 -31.40 -10.07
C THR A 128 12.61 -30.33 -10.31
N LEU A 129 11.40 -30.56 -9.80
CA LEU A 129 10.32 -29.59 -9.92
C LEU A 129 10.65 -28.28 -9.16
N GLU A 130 11.43 -28.35 -8.10
CA GLU A 130 11.82 -27.15 -7.33
C GLU A 130 12.61 -26.13 -8.16
N ASP A 131 13.27 -26.55 -9.24
CA ASP A 131 13.99 -25.66 -10.13
C ASP A 131 13.08 -24.63 -10.85
N VAL A 132 11.78 -24.96 -11.03
CA VAL A 132 10.81 -24.04 -11.63
C VAL A 132 10.24 -23.02 -10.63
N ALA A 133 10.55 -23.12 -9.33
CA ALA A 133 9.99 -22.24 -8.29
C ALA A 133 10.21 -20.76 -8.55
N PHE A 134 11.27 -20.41 -9.28
CA PHE A 134 11.61 -19.03 -9.65
C PHE A 134 11.26 -18.67 -11.10
N TRP A 135 10.65 -19.57 -11.84
CA TRP A 135 10.28 -19.29 -13.22
C TRP A 135 9.17 -18.24 -13.30
N PRO A 136 9.12 -17.45 -14.39
CA PRO A 136 7.99 -16.59 -14.69
C PRO A 136 6.66 -17.38 -14.70
N VAL A 137 5.59 -16.75 -14.24
CA VAL A 137 4.24 -17.36 -14.22
C VAL A 137 3.83 -17.80 -15.63
N ARG A 138 4.18 -17.03 -16.65
CA ARG A 138 3.92 -17.39 -18.04
C ARG A 138 4.54 -18.72 -18.45
N HIS A 139 5.71 -19.08 -17.92
CA HIS A 139 6.35 -20.37 -18.15
C HIS A 139 5.65 -21.49 -17.39
N LEU A 140 5.28 -21.25 -16.12
CA LEU A 140 4.51 -22.20 -15.32
C LEU A 140 3.15 -22.49 -15.98
N SER A 141 2.47 -21.46 -16.48
CA SER A 141 1.20 -21.58 -17.21
C SER A 141 1.36 -22.42 -18.49
N GLU A 142 2.47 -22.26 -19.21
CA GLU A 142 2.76 -23.08 -20.40
C GLU A 142 3.02 -24.54 -20.06
N LEU A 143 3.74 -24.83 -18.96
CA LEU A 143 3.93 -26.20 -18.48
C LEU A 143 2.61 -26.87 -18.10
N LEU A 144 1.70 -26.14 -17.44
CA LEU A 144 0.35 -26.62 -17.12
C LEU A 144 -0.46 -26.86 -18.40
N ARG A 145 -0.48 -25.89 -19.31
CA ARG A 145 -1.21 -26.00 -20.59
C ARG A 145 -0.75 -27.17 -21.46
N THR A 146 0.55 -27.45 -21.47
CA THR A 146 1.15 -28.57 -22.19
C THR A 146 1.17 -29.87 -21.38
N LYS A 147 0.57 -29.84 -20.17
CA LYS A 147 0.47 -31.01 -19.27
C LYS A 147 1.83 -31.63 -18.90
N GLN A 148 2.90 -30.84 -18.93
CA GLN A 148 4.22 -31.29 -18.50
C GLN A 148 4.35 -31.30 -16.96
N VAL A 149 3.54 -30.49 -16.27
CA VAL A 149 3.44 -30.42 -14.81
C VAL A 149 1.96 -30.29 -14.43
N SER A 150 1.54 -30.87 -13.31
CA SER A 150 0.20 -30.68 -12.77
C SER A 150 0.12 -29.47 -11.81
N SER A 151 -1.08 -28.89 -11.66
CA SER A 151 -1.33 -27.87 -10.65
C SER A 151 -1.13 -28.41 -9.23
N VAL A 152 -1.49 -29.69 -9.00
CA VAL A 152 -1.26 -30.40 -7.73
C VAL A 152 0.23 -30.45 -7.40
N ASP A 153 1.09 -30.79 -8.35
CA ASP A 153 2.54 -30.87 -8.10
C ASP A 153 3.15 -29.51 -7.85
N LEU A 154 2.78 -28.48 -8.64
CA LEU A 154 3.21 -27.12 -8.38
C LEU A 154 2.74 -26.61 -7.02
N THR A 155 1.51 -26.93 -6.63
CA THR A 155 0.95 -26.50 -5.33
C THR A 155 1.69 -27.16 -4.18
N LYS A 156 1.96 -28.45 -4.24
CA LYS A 156 2.76 -29.17 -3.24
C LYS A 156 4.15 -28.54 -3.10
N MET A 157 4.86 -28.34 -4.21
CA MET A 157 6.20 -27.77 -4.23
C MET A 157 6.21 -26.37 -3.57
N TYR A 158 5.26 -25.49 -3.90
CA TYR A 158 5.21 -24.16 -3.30
C TYR A 158 4.81 -24.18 -1.82
N LEU A 159 3.89 -25.05 -1.39
CA LEU A 159 3.53 -25.23 0.02
C LEU A 159 4.73 -25.74 0.84
N GLU A 160 5.47 -26.74 0.34
CA GLU A 160 6.69 -27.24 0.98
C GLU A 160 7.73 -26.14 1.14
N ARG A 161 7.92 -25.28 0.14
CA ARG A 161 8.82 -24.14 0.21
C ARG A 161 8.35 -23.08 1.20
N LEU A 162 7.05 -22.77 1.24
CA LEU A 162 6.47 -21.87 2.25
C LEU A 162 6.74 -22.36 3.66
N HIS A 163 6.45 -23.63 3.95
CA HIS A 163 6.70 -24.24 5.26
C HIS A 163 8.19 -24.24 5.61
N ARG A 164 9.06 -24.64 4.68
CA ARG A 164 10.51 -24.74 4.87
C ARG A 164 11.15 -23.40 5.25
N TYR A 165 10.76 -22.32 4.57
CA TYR A 165 11.42 -21.02 4.71
C TYR A 165 10.71 -20.04 5.63
N ASN A 166 9.47 -20.31 6.05
CA ASN A 166 8.72 -19.35 6.88
C ASN A 166 9.36 -19.10 8.25
N GLY A 167 10.02 -20.10 8.84
CA GLY A 167 10.72 -19.94 10.12
C GLY A 167 11.76 -18.83 10.10
N GLN A 168 12.40 -18.59 8.96
CA GLN A 168 13.43 -17.56 8.80
C GLN A 168 12.89 -16.28 8.15
N LEU A 169 11.96 -16.39 7.20
CA LEU A 169 11.46 -15.25 6.43
C LEU A 169 10.27 -14.57 7.10
N LEU A 170 9.50 -15.28 7.93
CA LEU A 170 8.29 -14.80 8.59
C LEU A 170 7.34 -14.10 7.61
N ASN A 171 7.13 -14.73 6.43
CA ASN A 171 6.36 -14.14 5.34
C ASN A 171 4.92 -14.65 5.24
N THR A 172 4.54 -15.66 6.02
CA THR A 172 3.23 -16.30 6.00
C THR A 172 2.55 -16.23 7.38
N VAL A 173 1.29 -15.77 7.40
CA VAL A 173 0.44 -15.75 8.60
C VAL A 173 -0.39 -17.04 8.69
N THR A 174 -1.01 -17.45 7.58
CA THR A 174 -1.91 -18.61 7.52
C THR A 174 -1.60 -19.42 6.27
N PHE A 175 -1.30 -20.69 6.48
CA PHE A 175 -1.18 -21.66 5.40
C PHE A 175 -2.58 -22.19 5.05
N LEU A 176 -2.84 -22.40 3.77
CA LEU A 176 -4.16 -22.80 3.25
C LEU A 176 -4.09 -24.16 2.53
N ASP A 177 -3.36 -25.11 3.11
CA ASP A 177 -2.98 -26.39 2.48
C ASP A 177 -4.18 -27.16 1.93
N GLU A 178 -5.25 -27.32 2.71
CA GLU A 178 -6.45 -28.07 2.29
C GLU A 178 -7.21 -27.36 1.16
N LEU A 179 -7.39 -26.04 1.30
CA LEU A 179 -8.02 -25.21 0.26
C LEU A 179 -7.20 -25.26 -1.03
N ALA A 180 -5.90 -25.10 -0.92
CA ALA A 180 -4.96 -25.12 -2.04
C ALA A 180 -5.03 -26.46 -2.79
N MET A 181 -4.97 -27.58 -2.07
CA MET A 181 -5.03 -28.90 -2.70
C MET A 181 -6.39 -29.18 -3.35
N THR A 182 -7.48 -28.67 -2.77
CA THR A 182 -8.82 -28.77 -3.37
C THR A 182 -8.90 -27.99 -4.67
N GLN A 183 -8.41 -26.74 -4.68
CA GLN A 183 -8.40 -25.90 -5.87
C GLN A 183 -7.46 -26.47 -6.97
N ALA A 184 -6.30 -26.98 -6.58
CA ALA A 184 -5.33 -27.55 -7.53
C ALA A 184 -5.88 -28.81 -8.24
N LYS A 185 -6.54 -29.72 -7.49
CA LYS A 185 -7.20 -30.90 -8.08
C LYS A 185 -8.31 -30.49 -9.06
N ALA A 186 -9.10 -29.48 -8.72
CA ALA A 186 -10.14 -28.95 -9.63
C ALA A 186 -9.53 -28.35 -10.90
N ALA A 187 -8.42 -27.60 -10.76
CA ALA A 187 -7.71 -27.03 -11.91
C ALA A 187 -7.16 -28.13 -12.82
N ASP A 188 -6.52 -29.18 -12.27
CA ASP A 188 -6.00 -30.30 -13.07
C ASP A 188 -7.10 -31.05 -13.81
N ALA A 189 -8.27 -31.26 -13.20
CA ALA A 189 -9.41 -31.89 -13.85
C ALA A 189 -9.91 -31.09 -15.07
N GLU A 190 -9.90 -29.76 -14.98
CA GLU A 190 -10.28 -28.89 -16.10
C GLU A 190 -9.20 -28.83 -17.19
N ILE A 191 -7.92 -28.72 -16.80
CA ILE A 191 -6.78 -28.73 -17.73
C ILE A 191 -6.72 -30.06 -18.50
N ALA A 192 -7.03 -31.18 -17.83
CA ALA A 192 -7.10 -32.48 -18.51
C ALA A 192 -8.13 -32.50 -19.64
N GLN A 193 -9.24 -31.74 -19.49
CA GLN A 193 -10.28 -31.56 -20.51
C GLN A 193 -9.94 -30.47 -21.55
N GLY A 194 -8.75 -29.88 -21.48
CA GLY A 194 -8.33 -28.79 -22.36
C GLY A 194 -8.90 -27.43 -22.02
N LYS A 195 -9.49 -27.26 -20.82
CA LYS A 195 -10.11 -26.01 -20.36
C LYS A 195 -9.12 -25.18 -19.54
N MET A 196 -8.72 -24.04 -20.05
CA MET A 196 -7.97 -23.02 -19.32
C MET A 196 -8.88 -21.81 -19.11
N ARG A 197 -9.26 -21.51 -17.84
CA ARG A 197 -10.16 -20.37 -17.51
C ARG A 197 -9.51 -19.02 -17.73
N SER A 198 -8.21 -18.93 -17.46
CA SER A 198 -7.43 -17.70 -17.55
C SER A 198 -5.94 -18.00 -17.72
N PRO A 199 -5.10 -16.99 -18.01
CA PRO A 199 -3.65 -17.16 -18.05
C PRO A 199 -3.01 -17.65 -16.75
N VAL A 200 -3.68 -17.49 -15.61
CA VAL A 200 -3.18 -17.93 -14.28
C VAL A 200 -3.88 -19.19 -13.75
N HIS A 201 -4.60 -19.92 -14.60
CA HIS A 201 -5.28 -21.16 -14.20
C HIS A 201 -4.28 -22.19 -13.70
N GLY A 202 -4.55 -22.75 -12.51
CA GLY A 202 -3.70 -23.74 -11.84
C GLY A 202 -2.43 -23.17 -11.19
N ILE A 203 -2.22 -21.85 -11.22
CA ILE A 203 -1.02 -21.20 -10.65
C ILE A 203 -1.21 -20.93 -9.15
N PRO A 204 -0.30 -21.42 -8.28
CA PRO A 204 -0.30 -21.13 -6.85
C PRO A 204 0.07 -19.68 -6.53
N TRP A 205 -0.75 -19.01 -5.70
CA TRP A 205 -0.55 -17.61 -5.34
C TRP A 205 -0.83 -17.33 -3.86
N GLY A 206 -0.34 -16.20 -3.36
CA GLY A 206 -0.59 -15.75 -2.00
C GLY A 206 -1.20 -14.36 -1.91
N CYS A 207 -2.10 -14.13 -0.95
CA CYS A 207 -2.70 -12.82 -0.72
C CYS A 207 -2.18 -12.16 0.55
N LYS A 208 -1.99 -10.85 0.50
CA LYS A 208 -1.66 -10.03 1.68
C LYS A 208 -2.74 -10.15 2.74
N ASP A 209 -2.36 -10.26 4.01
CA ASP A 209 -3.26 -10.52 5.15
C ASP A 209 -4.11 -9.33 5.60
N ILE A 210 -4.43 -8.44 4.68
CA ILE A 210 -5.50 -7.45 4.81
C ILE A 210 -6.65 -7.69 3.82
N ILE A 211 -6.55 -8.74 3.01
CA ILE A 211 -7.53 -9.17 2.02
C ILE A 211 -8.31 -10.33 2.64
N SER A 212 -9.63 -10.19 2.77
CA SER A 212 -10.48 -11.20 3.39
C SER A 212 -10.55 -12.47 2.54
N VAL A 213 -10.44 -13.60 3.22
CA VAL A 213 -10.72 -14.94 2.69
C VAL A 213 -11.73 -15.56 3.64
N LYS A 214 -12.90 -15.93 3.13
CA LYS A 214 -14.03 -16.41 3.91
C LYS A 214 -13.63 -17.59 4.79
N GLY A 215 -13.92 -17.48 6.10
CA GLY A 215 -13.67 -18.53 7.09
C GLY A 215 -12.23 -18.62 7.58
N TYR A 216 -11.30 -17.83 7.05
CA TYR A 216 -9.90 -17.79 7.48
C TYR A 216 -9.56 -16.48 8.20
N LYS A 217 -8.62 -16.56 9.14
CA LYS A 217 -8.14 -15.37 9.86
C LYS A 217 -7.61 -14.31 8.88
N THR A 218 -8.01 -13.07 9.12
CA THR A 218 -7.53 -11.88 8.40
C THR A 218 -7.10 -10.86 9.43
N THR A 219 -5.82 -10.89 9.81
CA THR A 219 -5.33 -10.31 11.07
C THR A 219 -4.88 -8.86 10.94
N TRP A 220 -4.79 -8.35 9.71
CA TRP A 220 -4.22 -7.02 9.42
C TRP A 220 -2.82 -6.82 10.01
N GLY A 221 -2.12 -7.91 10.33
CA GLY A 221 -0.80 -7.90 10.96
C GLY A 221 -0.77 -7.39 12.40
N SER A 222 -1.92 -7.15 13.02
CA SER A 222 -2.06 -6.50 14.32
C SER A 222 -2.51 -7.47 15.42
N GLY A 223 -1.88 -7.35 16.59
CA GLY A 223 -2.32 -8.06 17.79
C GLY A 223 -3.77 -7.75 18.18
N ALA A 224 -4.29 -6.56 17.81
CA ALA A 224 -5.67 -6.17 18.08
C ALA A 224 -6.70 -6.97 17.24
N TYR A 225 -6.28 -7.53 16.10
CA TYR A 225 -7.15 -8.23 15.14
C TYR A 225 -6.70 -9.66 14.83
N LYS A 226 -5.76 -10.22 15.61
CA LYS A 226 -5.12 -11.53 15.36
C LYS A 226 -6.09 -12.72 15.23
N ASP A 227 -7.29 -12.58 15.76
CA ASP A 227 -8.33 -13.63 15.75
C ASP A 227 -9.54 -13.29 14.87
N GLN A 228 -9.46 -12.18 14.10
CA GLN A 228 -10.54 -11.72 13.23
C GLN A 228 -10.76 -12.67 12.05
N VAL A 229 -12.01 -13.02 11.80
CA VAL A 229 -12.47 -13.85 10.68
C VAL A 229 -13.64 -13.16 10.01
N PHE A 230 -13.67 -13.17 8.67
CA PHE A 230 -14.80 -12.68 7.89
C PHE A 230 -15.58 -13.85 7.25
N ASP A 231 -16.87 -13.66 7.02
CA ASP A 231 -17.76 -14.64 6.38
C ASP A 231 -17.91 -14.41 4.87
N TYR A 232 -17.04 -13.54 4.29
CA TYR A 232 -17.02 -13.20 2.87
C TYR A 232 -15.60 -13.19 2.31
N ASP A 233 -15.49 -13.42 1.01
CA ASP A 233 -14.27 -13.25 0.24
C ASP A 233 -14.16 -11.80 -0.27
N ALA A 234 -12.94 -11.29 -0.38
CA ALA A 234 -12.67 -10.09 -1.15
C ALA A 234 -12.88 -10.36 -2.66
N SER A 235 -13.33 -9.35 -3.42
CA SER A 235 -13.56 -9.49 -4.87
C SER A 235 -12.37 -10.07 -5.62
N ILE A 236 -11.15 -9.68 -5.25
CA ILE A 236 -9.94 -10.19 -5.89
C ILE A 236 -9.71 -11.68 -5.65
N VAL A 237 -10.15 -12.20 -4.48
CA VAL A 237 -10.10 -13.63 -4.17
C VAL A 237 -11.11 -14.41 -5.01
N GLU A 238 -12.32 -13.86 -5.14
CA GLU A 238 -13.35 -14.45 -6.00
C GLU A 238 -12.92 -14.47 -7.47
N GLN A 239 -12.44 -13.34 -8.00
CA GLN A 239 -12.01 -13.20 -9.38
C GLN A 239 -10.85 -14.15 -9.74
N LEU A 240 -9.84 -14.27 -8.85
CA LEU A 240 -8.72 -15.20 -9.07
C LEU A 240 -9.16 -16.66 -8.96
N ARG A 241 -10.08 -17.00 -8.04
CA ARG A 241 -10.69 -18.33 -7.96
C ARG A 241 -11.50 -18.67 -9.22
N GLU A 242 -12.29 -17.72 -9.72
CA GLU A 242 -13.01 -17.85 -10.99
C GLU A 242 -12.06 -18.03 -12.18
N GLY A 243 -10.92 -17.32 -12.15
CA GLY A 243 -9.83 -17.49 -13.11
C GLY A 243 -9.07 -18.81 -12.96
N GLY A 244 -9.37 -19.62 -11.94
CA GLY A 244 -8.76 -20.94 -11.70
C GLY A 244 -7.41 -20.88 -10.99
N ALA A 245 -6.96 -19.75 -10.46
CA ALA A 245 -5.73 -19.64 -9.68
C ALA A 245 -5.89 -20.31 -8.30
N VAL A 246 -4.82 -20.87 -7.75
CA VAL A 246 -4.80 -21.66 -6.52
C VAL A 246 -4.28 -20.82 -5.35
N LEU A 247 -5.14 -20.47 -4.39
CA LEU A 247 -4.75 -19.69 -3.22
C LEU A 247 -4.10 -20.60 -2.17
N ILE A 248 -2.81 -20.36 -1.87
CA ILE A 248 -2.04 -21.26 -0.98
C ILE A 248 -1.70 -20.65 0.38
N ALA A 249 -1.74 -19.32 0.52
CA ALA A 249 -1.36 -18.68 1.78
C ALA A 249 -1.92 -17.27 1.93
N LYS A 250 -2.12 -16.86 3.20
CA LYS A 250 -2.22 -15.46 3.59
C LYS A 250 -0.85 -14.98 4.04
N LEU A 251 -0.32 -14.02 3.33
CA LEU A 251 1.04 -13.51 3.48
C LEU A 251 1.07 -12.27 4.39
N THR A 252 2.11 -12.14 5.17
CA THR A 252 2.23 -11.10 6.19
C THR A 252 2.10 -9.68 5.64
N THR A 253 1.58 -8.81 6.47
CA THR A 253 1.58 -7.36 6.26
C THR A 253 2.20 -6.70 7.49
N GLY A 254 2.92 -5.60 7.32
CA GLY A 254 3.21 -4.76 8.47
C GLY A 254 1.92 -4.33 9.15
N GLU A 255 1.94 -4.21 10.48
CA GLU A 255 0.75 -3.93 11.31
C GLU A 255 -0.10 -2.80 10.73
N LEU A 256 -1.38 -3.07 10.50
CA LEU A 256 -2.34 -2.14 9.89
C LEU A 256 -1.79 -1.47 8.61
N ALA A 257 -1.16 -2.28 7.76
CA ALA A 257 -0.55 -1.86 6.49
C ALA A 257 0.60 -0.83 6.63
N GLN A 258 1.49 -0.96 7.62
CA GLN A 258 2.68 -0.12 7.77
C GLN A 258 3.95 -0.91 8.08
N GLY A 259 5.00 -0.73 7.25
CA GLY A 259 6.30 -1.38 7.43
C GLY A 259 6.26 -2.89 7.27
N ALA A 260 7.21 -3.60 7.88
CA ALA A 260 7.34 -5.06 7.79
C ALA A 260 7.10 -5.79 9.12
N ASN A 261 6.91 -5.03 10.22
CA ASN A 261 6.68 -5.59 11.55
C ASN A 261 5.19 -5.91 11.75
N TRP A 262 4.90 -7.10 12.24
CA TRP A 262 3.58 -7.61 12.57
C TRP A 262 3.64 -8.36 13.91
N PHE A 263 2.52 -8.83 14.46
CA PHE A 263 2.51 -9.47 15.77
C PHE A 263 3.37 -10.75 15.88
N GLY A 264 3.72 -11.39 14.75
CA GLY A 264 4.63 -12.55 14.70
C GLY A 264 6.10 -12.20 14.49
N GLY A 265 6.45 -10.91 14.40
CA GLY A 265 7.84 -10.45 14.20
C GLY A 265 8.02 -9.55 12.99
N MET A 266 9.21 -9.57 12.40
CA MET A 266 9.55 -8.79 11.20
C MET A 266 9.70 -9.71 10.00
N THR A 267 8.93 -9.47 8.95
CA THR A 267 9.11 -10.17 7.66
C THR A 267 10.44 -9.80 7.03
N ARG A 268 11.20 -10.81 6.60
CA ARG A 268 12.56 -10.66 6.12
C ARG A 268 12.68 -10.72 4.60
N ASN A 269 13.65 -9.99 4.10
CA ASN A 269 14.06 -9.99 2.69
C ASN A 269 14.91 -11.23 2.41
N PRO A 270 14.59 -12.06 1.41
CA PRO A 270 15.35 -13.29 1.12
C PRO A 270 16.76 -13.06 0.57
N TRP A 271 17.10 -11.84 0.13
CA TRP A 271 18.42 -11.53 -0.42
C TRP A 271 19.49 -11.29 0.64
N ASN A 272 19.09 -10.76 1.82
CA ASN A 272 20.02 -10.34 2.87
C ASN A 272 19.50 -10.54 4.29
N TYR A 273 18.31 -11.15 4.45
CA TYR A 273 17.62 -11.37 5.72
C TYR A 273 17.34 -10.12 6.57
N GLY A 274 17.53 -8.93 6.01
CA GLY A 274 17.06 -7.67 6.57
C GLY A 274 15.54 -7.51 6.44
N SER A 275 15.04 -6.30 6.67
CA SER A 275 13.61 -5.99 6.49
C SER A 275 13.19 -6.18 5.03
N SER A 276 12.05 -6.84 4.81
CA SER A 276 11.41 -6.96 3.49
C SER A 276 10.79 -5.64 3.00
N SER A 277 10.91 -4.54 3.76
CA SER A 277 10.12 -3.34 3.52
C SER A 277 8.60 -3.65 3.64
N GLY A 278 7.73 -2.70 3.29
CA GLY A 278 6.29 -2.93 3.42
C GLY A 278 5.43 -1.82 2.82
N SER A 279 4.15 -1.97 3.05
CA SER A 279 3.48 -2.93 3.96
C SER A 279 3.17 -4.29 3.34
N SER A 280 3.30 -4.50 2.02
CA SER A 280 3.16 -5.82 1.41
C SER A 280 4.44 -6.65 1.59
N ALA A 281 4.85 -6.81 2.86
CA ALA A 281 6.11 -7.43 3.23
C ALA A 281 6.15 -8.93 2.89
N GLY A 282 5.12 -9.68 3.28
CA GLY A 282 4.99 -11.10 2.94
C GLY A 282 4.84 -11.36 1.45
N PRO A 283 3.97 -10.63 0.71
CA PRO A 283 3.90 -10.70 -0.74
C PRO A 283 5.26 -10.52 -1.43
N GLY A 284 6.02 -9.49 -1.01
CA GLY A 284 7.37 -9.25 -1.53
C GLY A 284 8.34 -10.39 -1.24
N SER A 285 8.44 -10.78 0.04
CA SER A 285 9.36 -11.83 0.50
C SER A 285 9.05 -13.20 -0.12
N ALA A 286 7.79 -13.64 -0.07
CA ALA A 286 7.39 -14.97 -0.55
C ALA A 286 7.58 -15.10 -2.07
N THR A 287 7.24 -14.07 -2.85
CA THR A 287 7.45 -14.07 -4.30
C THR A 287 8.93 -14.10 -4.65
N ALA A 288 9.75 -13.28 -3.99
CA ALA A 288 11.20 -13.24 -4.24
C ALA A 288 11.92 -14.52 -3.81
N ALA A 289 11.43 -15.18 -2.75
CA ALA A 289 11.95 -16.46 -2.28
C ALA A 289 11.49 -17.67 -3.13
N GLY A 290 10.67 -17.47 -4.16
CA GLY A 290 10.11 -18.57 -4.94
C GLY A 290 9.21 -19.48 -4.11
N CYS A 291 8.46 -18.92 -3.15
CA CYS A 291 7.50 -19.64 -2.32
C CYS A 291 6.05 -19.53 -2.84
N VAL A 292 5.82 -18.71 -3.85
CA VAL A 292 4.56 -18.57 -4.58
C VAL A 292 4.87 -18.23 -6.04
N GLY A 293 3.95 -18.57 -6.94
CA GLY A 293 4.04 -18.15 -8.35
C GLY A 293 3.97 -16.63 -8.47
N PHE A 294 2.98 -16.03 -7.82
CA PHE A 294 2.81 -14.58 -7.67
C PHE A 294 2.09 -14.25 -6.37
N ALA A 295 2.08 -12.99 -6.00
CA ALA A 295 1.31 -12.52 -4.85
C ALA A 295 0.50 -11.27 -5.17
N ILE A 296 -0.55 -11.02 -4.37
CA ILE A 296 -1.29 -9.76 -4.38
C ILE A 296 -0.89 -8.93 -3.17
N GLY A 297 -0.41 -7.73 -3.45
CA GLY A 297 -0.15 -6.68 -2.47
C GLY A 297 -1.17 -5.56 -2.51
N THR A 298 -1.03 -4.60 -1.59
CA THR A 298 -1.82 -3.36 -1.58
C THR A 298 -0.92 -2.15 -1.42
N GLU A 299 -1.33 -1.04 -1.98
CA GLU A 299 -0.59 0.21 -1.86
C GLU A 299 -1.51 1.41 -1.60
N THR A 300 -1.19 2.13 -0.53
CA THR A 300 -1.68 3.48 -0.25
C THR A 300 -0.60 4.50 -0.64
N GLN A 301 0.61 4.35 -0.09
CA GLN A 301 1.77 5.21 -0.35
C GLN A 301 3.07 4.38 -0.41
N GLY A 302 3.29 3.64 -1.50
CA GLY A 302 4.52 2.88 -1.74
C GLY A 302 4.48 1.41 -1.32
N SER A 303 3.35 0.89 -0.80
CA SER A 303 3.30 -0.44 -0.18
C SER A 303 3.29 -1.65 -1.14
N ILE A 304 3.29 -1.45 -2.46
CA ILE A 304 3.64 -2.44 -3.49
C ILE A 304 5.03 -2.14 -4.03
N LEU A 305 5.27 -0.88 -4.43
CA LEU A 305 6.50 -0.49 -5.11
C LEU A 305 7.73 -0.60 -4.21
N SER A 306 7.65 -0.18 -2.93
CA SER A 306 8.78 -0.28 -2.00
C SER A 306 9.18 -1.72 -1.69
N PRO A 307 8.28 -2.64 -1.28
CA PRO A 307 8.67 -4.03 -1.08
C PRO A 307 9.07 -4.73 -2.40
N SER A 308 8.52 -4.33 -3.56
CA SER A 308 9.00 -4.85 -4.85
C SER A 308 10.44 -4.43 -5.13
N ALA A 309 10.79 -3.17 -4.87
CA ALA A 309 12.14 -2.68 -5.00
C ALA A 309 13.12 -3.39 -4.05
N THR A 310 12.71 -3.57 -2.78
CA THR A 310 13.54 -4.20 -1.76
C THR A 310 13.76 -5.69 -2.05
N ASN A 311 12.75 -6.39 -2.57
CA ASN A 311 12.80 -7.83 -2.82
C ASN A 311 13.10 -8.19 -4.29
N GLY A 312 13.34 -7.23 -5.16
CA GLY A 312 13.77 -7.51 -6.55
C GLY A 312 12.66 -8.02 -7.47
N LEU A 313 11.46 -7.44 -7.37
CA LEU A 313 10.28 -7.85 -8.12
C LEU A 313 9.82 -6.81 -9.14
N ALA A 314 9.11 -7.28 -10.15
CA ALA A 314 8.22 -6.47 -10.96
C ALA A 314 6.87 -6.38 -10.24
N GLY A 315 6.71 -5.39 -9.35
CA GLY A 315 5.43 -5.13 -8.68
C GLY A 315 4.69 -3.99 -9.40
N LEU A 316 3.43 -4.24 -9.74
CA LEU A 316 2.58 -3.25 -10.38
C LEU A 316 1.61 -2.63 -9.36
N ARG A 317 1.73 -1.33 -9.17
CA ARG A 317 0.67 -0.52 -8.58
C ARG A 317 -0.25 -0.04 -9.71
N PRO A 318 -1.50 -0.52 -9.78
CA PRO A 318 -2.41 -0.06 -10.84
C PRO A 318 -2.90 1.38 -10.63
N THR A 319 -3.55 1.94 -11.64
CA THR A 319 -4.33 3.17 -11.52
C THR A 319 -5.40 3.03 -10.43
N PHE A 320 -5.63 4.10 -9.66
CA PHE A 320 -6.74 4.13 -8.71
C PHE A 320 -8.08 3.89 -9.45
N GLY A 321 -8.91 3.01 -8.92
CA GLY A 321 -10.16 2.60 -9.56
C GLY A 321 -10.00 1.60 -10.71
N ARG A 322 -8.87 0.87 -10.79
CA ARG A 322 -8.64 -0.20 -11.77
C ARG A 322 -9.00 -1.59 -11.24
N VAL A 323 -8.74 -1.86 -9.97
CA VAL A 323 -8.95 -3.15 -9.30
C VAL A 323 -9.81 -2.93 -8.06
N SER A 324 -10.80 -3.80 -7.85
CA SER A 324 -11.70 -3.72 -6.71
C SER A 324 -10.95 -3.86 -5.38
N ARG A 325 -11.37 -3.04 -4.41
CA ARG A 325 -10.89 -3.05 -3.04
C ARG A 325 -11.89 -3.68 -2.07
N TYR A 326 -13.06 -4.12 -2.56
CA TYR A 326 -14.06 -4.76 -1.73
C TYR A 326 -13.47 -5.96 -0.99
N GLY A 327 -13.68 -6.00 0.33
CA GLY A 327 -13.15 -7.05 1.21
C GLY A 327 -11.69 -6.89 1.61
N ALA A 328 -11.03 -5.80 1.23
CA ALA A 328 -9.70 -5.44 1.75
C ALA A 328 -9.80 -4.40 2.87
N MET A 329 -8.96 -4.52 3.92
CA MET A 329 -8.83 -3.48 4.93
C MET A 329 -8.49 -2.15 4.27
N THR A 330 -9.25 -1.13 4.58
CA THR A 330 -8.97 0.23 4.10
C THR A 330 -7.90 0.90 4.97
N LEU A 331 -6.93 1.53 4.33
CA LEU A 331 -6.03 2.49 4.95
C LEU A 331 -6.35 3.92 4.48
N GLY A 332 -6.81 4.04 3.23
CA GLY A 332 -7.32 5.27 2.67
C GLY A 332 -8.27 5.01 1.51
N TRP A 333 -9.55 5.35 1.68
CA TRP A 333 -10.59 5.15 0.65
C TRP A 333 -10.28 5.81 -0.68
N THR A 334 -9.53 6.93 -0.65
CA THR A 334 -9.17 7.68 -1.86
C THR A 334 -7.75 7.38 -2.36
N TYR A 335 -7.06 6.40 -1.78
CA TYR A 335 -5.66 6.07 -2.09
C TYR A 335 -5.44 4.60 -2.44
N ASP A 336 -6.11 3.68 -1.74
CA ASP A 336 -5.76 2.27 -1.74
C ASP A 336 -5.96 1.61 -3.11
N ARG A 337 -4.99 0.78 -3.48
CA ARG A 337 -4.96 -0.03 -4.69
C ARG A 337 -4.46 -1.42 -4.38
N LEU A 338 -5.01 -2.42 -5.05
CA LEU A 338 -4.53 -3.79 -5.03
C LEU A 338 -3.81 -4.07 -6.34
N GLY A 339 -2.70 -4.81 -6.27
CA GLY A 339 -1.95 -5.11 -7.48
C GLY A 339 -1.01 -6.30 -7.35
N PRO A 340 -0.60 -6.88 -8.49
CA PRO A 340 0.27 -8.04 -8.54
C PRO A 340 1.72 -7.70 -8.20
N MET A 341 2.38 -8.64 -7.52
CA MET A 341 3.80 -8.67 -7.25
C MET A 341 4.37 -9.95 -7.84
N CYS A 342 5.11 -9.82 -8.94
CA CYS A 342 5.62 -10.91 -9.76
C CYS A 342 7.13 -10.76 -9.96
N ARG A 343 7.80 -11.80 -10.45
CA ARG A 343 9.22 -11.73 -10.84
C ARG A 343 9.42 -11.11 -12.22
N TYR A 344 8.44 -11.27 -13.11
CA TYR A 344 8.50 -10.80 -14.48
C TYR A 344 7.32 -9.88 -14.81
N ALA A 345 7.54 -8.83 -15.60
CA ALA A 345 6.55 -7.79 -15.83
C ALA A 345 5.29 -8.29 -16.59
N GLU A 346 5.46 -9.21 -17.54
CA GLU A 346 4.32 -9.78 -18.28
C GLU A 346 3.43 -10.65 -17.37
N ASP A 347 4.00 -11.24 -16.30
CA ASP A 347 3.21 -11.98 -15.31
C ASP A 347 2.22 -11.06 -14.59
N CYS A 348 2.61 -9.79 -14.34
CA CYS A 348 1.67 -8.80 -13.82
C CYS A 348 0.50 -8.57 -14.79
N ALA A 349 0.76 -8.56 -16.10
CA ALA A 349 -0.32 -8.43 -17.08
C ALA A 349 -1.26 -9.65 -17.10
N MET A 350 -0.73 -10.86 -16.88
CA MET A 350 -1.55 -12.08 -16.75
C MET A 350 -2.51 -11.98 -15.57
N VAL A 351 -2.02 -11.53 -14.42
CA VAL A 351 -2.84 -11.33 -13.22
C VAL A 351 -3.85 -10.21 -13.44
N MET A 352 -3.43 -9.07 -13.99
CA MET A 352 -4.31 -7.93 -14.28
C MET A 352 -5.46 -8.31 -15.23
N ASN A 353 -5.25 -9.19 -16.18
CA ASN A 353 -6.31 -9.68 -17.08
C ASN A 353 -7.48 -10.34 -16.31
N VAL A 354 -7.20 -10.88 -15.13
CA VAL A 354 -8.21 -11.52 -14.28
C VAL A 354 -8.87 -10.53 -13.33
N ILE A 355 -8.09 -9.64 -12.71
CA ILE A 355 -8.55 -8.81 -11.58
C ILE A 355 -8.97 -7.39 -11.98
N ALA A 356 -8.64 -6.92 -13.18
CA ALA A 356 -9.01 -5.57 -13.63
C ALA A 356 -10.41 -5.55 -14.24
N LYS A 357 -11.41 -5.86 -13.42
CA LYS A 357 -12.83 -5.94 -13.81
C LYS A 357 -13.70 -5.25 -12.78
N PRO A 358 -14.76 -4.55 -13.18
CA PRO A 358 -15.81 -4.10 -12.27
C PRO A 358 -16.46 -5.29 -11.55
N ASP A 359 -16.80 -5.10 -10.27
CA ASP A 359 -17.46 -6.12 -9.44
C ASP A 359 -18.86 -5.69 -8.94
N GLY A 360 -19.26 -4.46 -9.26
CA GLY A 360 -20.53 -3.90 -8.81
C GLY A 360 -20.57 -3.52 -7.32
N ARG A 361 -19.46 -3.67 -6.58
CA ARG A 361 -19.36 -3.42 -5.12
C ARG A 361 -18.46 -2.24 -4.79
N ASP A 362 -17.31 -2.09 -5.43
CA ASP A 362 -16.43 -0.93 -5.25
C ASP A 362 -16.83 0.19 -6.22
N MET A 363 -17.51 1.21 -5.71
CA MET A 363 -18.00 2.34 -6.52
C MET A 363 -16.89 3.22 -7.09
N SER A 364 -15.63 3.06 -6.67
CA SER A 364 -14.51 3.81 -7.22
C SER A 364 -14.00 3.26 -8.55
N LEU A 365 -14.48 2.09 -8.97
CA LEU A 365 -14.02 1.46 -10.20
C LEU A 365 -14.42 2.24 -11.45
N SER A 366 -13.46 2.35 -12.35
CA SER A 366 -13.68 2.86 -13.70
C SER A 366 -13.78 1.69 -14.66
N ASP A 367 -14.85 1.64 -15.45
CA ASP A 367 -15.03 0.61 -16.48
C ASP A 367 -14.16 0.92 -17.70
N ILE A 368 -12.86 0.73 -17.52
CA ILE A 368 -11.83 0.89 -18.56
C ILE A 368 -11.19 -0.47 -18.78
N PRO A 369 -11.19 -1.01 -20.01
CA PRO A 369 -10.62 -2.32 -20.28
C PRO A 369 -9.11 -2.35 -20.01
N PHE A 370 -8.62 -3.47 -19.46
CA PHE A 370 -7.19 -3.74 -19.42
C PHE A 370 -6.80 -4.48 -20.70
N ASN A 371 -6.04 -3.82 -21.55
CA ASN A 371 -5.63 -4.33 -22.85
C ASN A 371 -4.16 -4.76 -22.81
N TRP A 372 -3.87 -6.04 -23.02
CA TRP A 372 -2.51 -6.53 -23.13
C TRP A 372 -2.33 -7.38 -24.38
N ASN A 373 -1.42 -6.94 -25.24
CA ASN A 373 -0.90 -7.72 -26.35
C ASN A 373 0.46 -7.11 -26.75
N PRO A 374 1.58 -7.69 -26.32
CA PRO A 374 2.90 -7.11 -26.55
C PRO A 374 3.28 -6.99 -28.04
N ALA A 375 2.67 -7.78 -28.94
CA ALA A 375 2.90 -7.66 -30.37
C ALA A 375 2.34 -6.37 -31.00
N ARG A 376 1.47 -5.65 -30.28
CA ARG A 376 0.90 -4.37 -30.72
C ARG A 376 1.71 -3.16 -30.30
N TYR A 377 2.68 -3.34 -29.42
CA TYR A 377 3.54 -2.27 -28.96
C TYR A 377 4.86 -2.26 -29.74
N ASP A 378 5.32 -1.07 -30.03
CA ASP A 378 6.63 -0.80 -30.62
C ASP A 378 7.35 0.21 -29.71
N ILE A 379 8.43 -0.21 -29.08
CA ILE A 379 9.20 0.62 -28.16
C ILE A 379 9.68 1.93 -28.79
N LYS A 380 9.90 1.93 -30.12
CA LYS A 380 10.33 3.10 -30.89
C LYS A 380 9.25 4.17 -31.02
N LYS A 381 7.98 3.78 -30.87
CA LYS A 381 6.81 4.67 -30.99
C LYS A 381 6.32 5.19 -29.65
N LEU A 382 6.73 4.56 -28.54
CA LEU A 382 6.32 5.00 -27.21
C LEU A 382 7.01 6.31 -26.84
N LYS A 383 6.24 7.27 -26.34
CA LYS A 383 6.72 8.55 -25.85
C LYS A 383 7.12 8.42 -24.38
N ILE A 384 8.42 8.28 -24.13
CA ILE A 384 8.98 8.04 -22.79
C ILE A 384 9.60 9.33 -22.27
N GLY A 385 9.00 9.90 -21.22
CA GLY A 385 9.49 11.07 -20.52
C GLY A 385 10.55 10.71 -19.47
N VAL A 386 11.59 11.52 -19.33
CA VAL A 386 12.61 11.33 -18.30
C VAL A 386 12.85 12.63 -17.55
N THR A 387 12.52 12.63 -16.25
CA THR A 387 12.84 13.80 -15.41
C THR A 387 14.33 13.76 -15.02
N GLY A 388 15.00 14.90 -15.10
CA GLY A 388 16.43 14.96 -14.82
C GLY A 388 17.31 14.29 -15.88
N LEU A 389 16.84 14.12 -17.11
CA LEU A 389 17.61 13.51 -18.22
C LEU A 389 18.94 14.21 -18.47
N ASN A 390 18.98 15.53 -18.30
CA ASN A 390 20.18 16.37 -18.51
C ASN A 390 20.88 16.72 -17.18
N SER A 391 20.58 16.00 -16.11
CA SER A 391 21.25 16.21 -14.81
C SER A 391 22.72 15.81 -14.88
N PRO A 392 23.65 16.59 -14.26
CA PRO A 392 25.03 16.18 -14.14
C PRO A 392 25.20 14.92 -13.24
N ASN A 393 24.21 14.63 -12.41
CA ASN A 393 24.20 13.50 -11.47
C ASN A 393 23.05 12.53 -11.82
N ILE A 394 23.26 11.69 -12.81
CA ILE A 394 22.31 10.65 -13.18
C ILE A 394 22.41 9.47 -12.22
N ASN A 395 21.27 8.95 -11.79
CA ASN A 395 21.19 7.72 -11.00
C ASN A 395 21.73 6.54 -11.85
N PRO A 396 22.73 5.77 -11.38
CA PRO A 396 23.29 4.65 -12.14
C PRO A 396 22.26 3.60 -12.58
N ASN A 397 21.22 3.39 -11.77
CA ASN A 397 20.14 2.47 -12.12
C ASN A 397 19.26 3.01 -13.23
N ALA A 398 19.00 4.32 -13.25
CA ALA A 398 18.30 4.96 -14.35
C ALA A 398 19.14 4.97 -15.62
N GLN A 399 20.47 5.17 -15.50
CA GLN A 399 21.38 5.08 -16.65
C GLN A 399 21.29 3.71 -17.33
N LYS A 400 21.34 2.61 -16.55
CA LYS A 400 21.22 1.25 -17.10
C LYS A 400 19.87 1.02 -17.81
N LEU A 401 18.77 1.53 -17.26
CA LEU A 401 17.46 1.48 -17.91
C LEU A 401 17.48 2.25 -19.23
N MET A 402 18.01 3.47 -19.23
CA MET A 402 18.10 4.32 -20.42
C MET A 402 18.95 3.69 -21.52
N ASP A 403 20.09 3.07 -21.17
CA ASP A 403 20.99 2.44 -22.14
C ASP A 403 20.30 1.29 -22.87
N VAL A 404 19.62 0.40 -22.15
CA VAL A 404 18.85 -0.70 -22.74
C VAL A 404 17.69 -0.19 -23.59
N LEU A 405 16.95 0.81 -23.12
CA LEU A 405 15.85 1.39 -23.89
C LEU A 405 16.34 2.04 -25.21
N LYS A 406 17.48 2.76 -25.17
CA LYS A 406 18.12 3.32 -26.37
C LYS A 406 18.62 2.23 -27.31
N GLN A 407 19.21 1.15 -26.79
CA GLN A 407 19.61 -0.03 -27.57
C GLN A 407 18.43 -0.64 -28.33
N LEU A 408 17.24 -0.65 -27.71
CA LEU A 408 16.00 -1.11 -28.33
C LEU A 408 15.39 -0.10 -29.29
N GLY A 409 15.98 1.09 -29.42
CA GLY A 409 15.58 2.15 -30.33
C GLY A 409 14.53 3.12 -29.75
N ALA A 410 14.30 3.11 -28.43
CA ALA A 410 13.40 4.07 -27.78
C ALA A 410 13.95 5.49 -27.82
N THR A 411 13.07 6.47 -28.03
CA THR A 411 13.38 7.89 -27.89
C THR A 411 13.02 8.35 -26.49
N LEU A 412 14.01 8.86 -25.74
CA LEU A 412 13.84 9.41 -24.42
C LEU A 412 13.76 10.93 -24.49
N THR A 413 12.68 11.50 -23.95
CA THR A 413 12.39 12.93 -24.03
C THR A 413 12.52 13.59 -22.64
N PRO A 414 13.20 14.73 -22.51
CA PRO A 414 13.20 15.46 -21.26
C PRO A 414 11.77 15.79 -20.80
N LEU A 415 11.47 15.46 -19.56
CA LEU A 415 10.20 15.78 -18.91
C LEU A 415 10.47 16.67 -17.71
N THR A 416 9.73 17.77 -17.60
CA THR A 416 9.75 18.62 -16.43
C THR A 416 8.42 18.53 -15.73
N ILE A 417 8.45 18.02 -14.50
CA ILE A 417 7.32 18.08 -13.59
C ILE A 417 7.66 19.20 -12.61
N HIS A 418 7.08 20.37 -12.82
CA HIS A 418 7.31 21.48 -11.92
C HIS A 418 6.82 21.13 -10.51
N PRO A 419 7.62 21.40 -9.46
CA PRO A 419 7.09 21.37 -8.11
C PRO A 419 5.87 22.30 -8.11
N ASN A 420 4.73 21.74 -7.71
CA ASN A 420 3.53 22.55 -7.58
C ASN A 420 3.88 23.70 -6.63
N ASN A 421 3.71 24.96 -7.05
CA ASN A 421 3.77 26.13 -6.16
C ASN A 421 2.59 26.08 -5.17
N LEU A 422 2.21 24.88 -4.76
CA LEU A 422 1.18 24.63 -3.79
C LEU A 422 1.83 24.60 -2.41
N PRO A 423 1.16 25.15 -1.40
CA PRO A 423 1.62 25.02 -0.03
C PRO A 423 1.73 23.53 0.34
N GLN A 424 2.57 23.22 1.30
CA GLN A 424 2.61 21.87 1.86
C GLN A 424 1.25 21.58 2.51
N PHE A 425 0.57 20.53 2.10
CA PHE A 425 -0.73 20.14 2.61
C PHE A 425 -0.73 18.66 3.02
N ASN A 426 -1.60 18.32 3.96
CA ASN A 426 -1.87 16.94 4.29
C ASN A 426 -2.91 16.39 3.30
N GLU A 427 -2.54 15.39 2.54
CA GLU A 427 -3.34 14.86 1.43
C GLU A 427 -4.60 14.08 1.87
N GLY A 428 -5.03 14.19 3.12
CA GLY A 428 -6.25 13.54 3.62
C GLY A 428 -6.06 12.13 4.16
N PHE A 429 -5.01 11.45 3.78
CA PHE A 429 -4.72 10.06 4.12
C PHE A 429 -4.78 9.76 5.64
N THR A 430 -4.17 10.60 6.48
CA THR A 430 -4.17 10.42 7.95
C THR A 430 -5.58 10.48 8.53
N TYR A 431 -6.47 11.27 7.93
CA TYR A 431 -7.85 11.44 8.41
C TYR A 431 -8.73 10.27 8.01
N GLU A 432 -8.52 9.73 6.81
CA GLU A 432 -9.18 8.50 6.36
C GLU A 432 -8.79 7.32 7.26
N GLN A 433 -7.52 7.18 7.64
CA GLN A 433 -7.07 6.20 8.63
C GLN A 433 -7.73 6.41 10.00
N GLY A 434 -7.78 7.66 10.47
CA GLY A 434 -8.41 8.00 11.73
C GLY A 434 -9.90 7.67 11.77
N ALA A 435 -10.58 7.82 10.62
CA ALA A 435 -11.99 7.47 10.48
C ALA A 435 -12.19 5.95 10.42
N PHE A 436 -11.38 5.22 9.65
CA PHE A 436 -11.47 3.77 9.54
C PHE A 436 -11.18 3.07 10.88
N PHE A 437 -10.16 3.51 11.62
CA PHE A 437 -9.79 2.94 12.92
C PHE A 437 -10.43 3.63 14.13
N ASP A 438 -11.53 4.38 13.92
CA ASP A 438 -12.21 5.12 14.97
C ASP A 438 -12.74 4.23 16.10
N GLU A 439 -13.30 3.09 15.78
CA GLU A 439 -13.78 2.11 16.76
C GLU A 439 -12.62 1.52 17.58
N LEU A 440 -11.49 1.20 16.96
CA LEU A 440 -10.27 0.72 17.62
C LEU A 440 -9.78 1.77 18.66
N VAL A 441 -9.82 3.05 18.29
CA VAL A 441 -9.44 4.15 19.20
C VAL A 441 -10.44 4.28 20.35
N ARG A 442 -11.74 4.28 20.05
CA ARG A 442 -12.79 4.49 21.07
C ARG A 442 -12.92 3.33 22.06
N SER A 443 -12.71 2.10 21.60
CA SER A 443 -12.76 0.90 22.45
C SER A 443 -11.50 0.71 23.31
N GLY A 444 -10.46 1.56 23.15
CA GLY A 444 -9.17 1.34 23.79
C GLY A 444 -8.35 0.21 23.16
N GLY A 445 -8.82 -0.37 22.05
CA GLY A 445 -8.18 -1.49 21.35
C GLY A 445 -6.76 -1.19 20.86
N VAL A 446 -6.39 0.09 20.75
CA VAL A 446 -5.02 0.54 20.45
C VAL A 446 -3.98 -0.08 21.39
N ALA A 447 -4.33 -0.33 22.68
CA ALA A 447 -3.44 -0.96 23.64
C ALA A 447 -3.07 -2.42 23.28
N LYS A 448 -3.89 -3.09 22.44
CA LYS A 448 -3.66 -4.46 21.97
C LYS A 448 -2.81 -4.53 20.68
N MET A 449 -2.49 -3.37 20.09
CA MET A 449 -1.62 -3.31 18.92
C MET A 449 -0.19 -3.73 19.28
N THR A 450 0.54 -4.29 18.32
CA THR A 450 1.96 -4.60 18.42
C THR A 450 2.80 -3.32 18.60
N ASN A 451 2.38 -2.23 17.97
CA ASN A 451 2.94 -0.89 18.14
C ASN A 451 1.85 0.11 18.54
N PRO A 452 1.51 0.23 19.84
CA PRO A 452 0.46 1.15 20.31
C PRO A 452 0.75 2.63 20.00
N GLY A 453 2.03 3.01 19.86
CA GLY A 453 2.44 4.39 19.52
C GLY A 453 1.87 4.86 18.18
N ARG A 454 1.61 3.95 17.24
CA ARG A 454 0.95 4.26 15.96
C ARG A 454 -0.47 4.80 16.15
N GLY A 455 -1.17 4.38 17.20
CA GLY A 455 -2.51 4.86 17.53
C GLY A 455 -2.57 6.36 17.80
N ASN A 456 -1.44 7.03 18.11
CA ASN A 456 -1.41 8.48 18.29
C ASN A 456 -1.79 9.22 17.00
N GLY A 457 -1.39 8.70 15.81
CA GLY A 457 -1.82 9.25 14.53
C GLY A 457 -3.34 9.16 14.33
N PHE A 458 -3.94 8.03 14.68
CA PHE A 458 -5.41 7.84 14.58
C PHE A 458 -6.16 8.76 15.54
N LYS A 459 -5.64 8.96 16.75
CA LYS A 459 -6.23 9.88 17.75
C LYS A 459 -6.14 11.33 17.28
N SER A 460 -4.98 11.77 16.78
CA SER A 460 -4.76 13.15 16.33
C SER A 460 -5.51 13.51 15.06
N ALA A 461 -5.91 12.53 14.26
CA ALA A 461 -6.75 12.75 13.08
C ALA A 461 -8.09 13.43 13.41
N ARG A 462 -8.57 13.33 14.66
CA ARG A 462 -9.79 14.00 15.13
C ARG A 462 -9.64 15.52 15.34
N LEU A 463 -8.41 16.05 15.26
CA LEU A 463 -8.12 17.47 15.48
C LEU A 463 -8.28 18.33 14.22
N MET A 464 -8.46 17.70 13.05
CA MET A 464 -8.70 18.42 11.80
C MET A 464 -10.14 18.94 11.75
N ASN A 465 -10.30 20.19 11.39
CA ASN A 465 -11.61 20.71 11.06
C ASN A 465 -12.01 20.33 9.61
N VAL A 466 -13.31 20.17 9.37
CA VAL A 466 -13.82 19.68 8.09
C VAL A 466 -13.58 20.68 6.94
N VAL A 467 -13.53 21.97 7.22
CA VAL A 467 -13.28 23.00 6.19
C VAL A 467 -11.87 22.84 5.65
N ASP A 468 -10.88 22.69 6.54
CA ASP A 468 -9.48 22.50 6.13
C ASP A 468 -9.29 21.17 5.40
N PHE A 469 -9.98 20.12 5.81
CA PHE A 469 -9.99 18.83 5.10
C PHE A 469 -10.47 19.00 3.64
N LEU A 470 -11.57 19.74 3.43
CA LEU A 470 -12.09 20.00 2.09
C LEU A 470 -11.15 20.89 1.27
N GLN A 471 -10.54 21.93 1.88
CA GLN A 471 -9.56 22.76 1.18
C GLN A 471 -8.32 21.98 0.77
N GLN A 472 -7.82 21.09 1.63
CA GLN A 472 -6.70 20.20 1.28
C GLN A 472 -7.06 19.22 0.17
N SER A 473 -8.29 18.70 0.13
CA SER A 473 -8.80 17.89 -0.97
C SER A 473 -8.83 18.67 -2.30
N ARG A 474 -9.16 19.97 -2.26
CA ARG A 474 -9.08 20.85 -3.44
C ARG A 474 -7.65 21.09 -3.91
N LEU A 475 -6.70 21.26 -2.99
CA LEU A 475 -5.25 21.36 -3.32
C LEU A 475 -4.77 20.05 -3.97
N ARG A 476 -5.23 18.89 -3.50
CA ARG A 476 -4.95 17.62 -4.14
C ARG A 476 -5.46 17.57 -5.58
N MET A 477 -6.68 18.06 -5.86
CA MET A 477 -7.21 18.15 -7.23
C MET A 477 -6.34 19.05 -8.12
N MET A 478 -5.88 20.19 -7.62
CA MET A 478 -4.95 21.06 -8.36
C MET A 478 -3.64 20.32 -8.69
N MET A 479 -3.07 19.60 -7.73
CA MET A 479 -1.88 18.78 -7.92
C MET A 479 -2.10 17.69 -8.97
N MET A 480 -3.22 16.97 -8.93
CA MET A 480 -3.58 15.96 -9.93
C MET A 480 -3.66 16.56 -11.33
N THR A 481 -4.33 17.69 -11.47
CA THR A 481 -4.47 18.39 -12.75
C THR A 481 -3.11 18.89 -13.28
N ASN A 482 -2.24 19.41 -12.41
CA ASN A 482 -0.91 19.85 -12.81
C ASN A 482 -0.03 18.69 -13.27
N LEU A 483 -0.09 17.55 -12.58
CA LEU A 483 0.62 16.35 -12.99
C LEU A 483 0.09 15.82 -14.34
N ALA A 484 -1.24 15.80 -14.53
CA ALA A 484 -1.85 15.40 -15.79
C ALA A 484 -1.40 16.28 -16.96
N LYS A 485 -1.36 17.59 -16.78
CA LYS A 485 -0.84 18.53 -17.79
C LYS A 485 0.64 18.27 -18.10
N ALA A 486 1.47 18.06 -17.07
CA ALA A 486 2.89 17.80 -17.25
C ALA A 486 3.18 16.48 -18.00
N THR A 487 2.36 15.47 -17.77
CA THR A 487 2.52 14.14 -18.37
C THR A 487 1.67 13.93 -19.64
N ALA A 488 0.92 14.95 -20.07
CA ALA A 488 0.12 14.89 -21.28
C ALA A 488 0.99 14.55 -22.50
N GLY A 489 0.55 13.59 -23.28
CA GLY A 489 1.27 13.17 -24.48
C GLY A 489 2.44 12.19 -24.26
N PHE A 490 2.72 11.80 -23.00
CA PHE A 490 3.64 10.69 -22.68
C PHE A 490 2.86 9.39 -22.45
N ASP A 491 3.46 8.27 -22.82
CA ASP A 491 2.95 6.93 -22.53
C ASP A 491 3.50 6.41 -21.19
N ALA A 492 4.72 6.81 -20.87
CA ALA A 492 5.39 6.46 -19.61
C ALA A 492 6.43 7.51 -19.26
N TYR A 493 6.88 7.50 -17.99
CA TYR A 493 8.00 8.32 -17.56
C TYR A 493 8.69 7.73 -16.31
N PHE A 494 9.94 8.17 -16.07
CA PHE A 494 10.69 7.84 -14.87
C PHE A 494 11.67 8.96 -14.51
N SER A 495 12.31 8.88 -13.34
CA SER A 495 13.31 9.85 -12.92
C SER A 495 14.72 9.31 -13.14
N ALA A 496 15.55 10.13 -13.79
CA ALA A 496 16.98 9.90 -13.92
C ALA A 496 17.81 10.68 -12.88
N ALA A 497 17.20 11.60 -12.10
CA ALA A 497 17.94 12.39 -11.13
C ALA A 497 18.55 11.51 -10.03
N GLY A 498 19.85 11.65 -9.80
CA GLY A 498 20.55 11.09 -8.67
C GLY A 498 20.32 11.94 -7.42
N GLY A 499 19.88 11.33 -6.34
CA GLY A 499 19.73 11.97 -5.03
C GLY A 499 18.32 12.51 -4.74
N GLY A 500 17.58 11.83 -3.87
CA GLY A 500 16.33 12.29 -3.27
C GLY A 500 15.20 11.27 -3.19
N GLY A 501 15.27 10.14 -3.80
CA GLY A 501 14.21 9.12 -3.81
C GLY A 501 14.70 7.69 -3.73
N GLY A 502 15.97 7.50 -3.46
CA GLY A 502 16.57 6.18 -3.23
C GLY A 502 16.34 5.78 -1.78
N GLN A 503 15.83 4.58 -1.59
CA GLN A 503 15.87 3.81 -0.37
C GLN A 503 17.00 4.27 0.57
N ARG A 504 16.65 4.96 1.65
CA ARG A 504 17.47 4.82 2.85
C ARG A 504 17.19 3.40 3.34
N GLY A 505 18.07 2.48 2.94
CA GLY A 505 18.14 1.19 3.55
C GLY A 505 18.15 1.39 5.07
N ALA A 506 17.28 0.65 5.75
CA ALA A 506 17.36 0.47 7.19
C ALA A 506 18.63 -0.37 7.45
N GLY A 507 19.78 0.29 7.37
CA GLY A 507 21.09 -0.29 7.63
C GLY A 507 21.90 0.68 8.45
N ALA A 508 22.29 0.24 9.64
CA ALA A 508 23.32 0.79 10.51
C ALA A 508 23.04 2.16 11.14
N ARG A 509 22.26 2.17 12.23
CA ARG A 509 22.67 2.97 13.39
C ARG A 509 23.46 2.03 14.30
N GLY A 510 24.77 2.07 14.12
CA GLY A 510 25.72 1.42 15.00
C GLY A 510 25.54 1.88 16.44
N ALA A 511 25.64 0.93 17.35
CA ALA A 511 25.80 1.16 18.77
C ALA A 511 27.09 2.00 18.99
N GLY A 512 26.90 3.29 19.23
CA GLY A 512 27.95 4.18 19.72
C GLY A 512 28.03 4.06 21.23
N ALA A 513 29.19 3.63 21.70
CA ALA A 513 29.55 3.43 23.08
C ALA A 513 29.31 4.69 23.94
N ARG A 514 28.84 4.48 25.18
CA ARG A 514 28.83 5.49 26.26
C ARG A 514 30.27 5.76 26.69
N GLY A 515 30.63 7.04 26.72
CA GLY A 515 31.87 7.52 27.29
C GLY A 515 31.74 8.97 27.77
N ALA A 516 31.72 9.13 29.11
CA ALA A 516 32.23 10.22 29.91
C ALA A 516 31.82 11.70 29.68
N THR A 517 31.07 12.20 30.64
CA THR A 517 31.14 13.48 31.39
C THR A 517 31.83 14.70 30.76
N ALA A 518 31.05 15.79 30.58
CA ALA A 518 31.52 17.17 30.69
C ALA A 518 30.33 18.12 30.99
N GLU A 519 30.61 19.13 31.83
CA GLU A 519 29.71 20.14 32.38
C GLU A 519 28.99 21.03 31.37
N PRO A 520 27.88 21.68 31.74
CA PRO A 520 27.08 22.52 30.84
C PRO A 520 27.62 23.96 30.76
N PRO A 521 27.63 24.60 29.59
CA PRO A 521 27.79 26.04 29.49
C PRO A 521 26.43 26.77 29.50
N PRO A 522 26.41 28.10 29.65
CA PRO A 522 25.28 28.87 30.17
C PRO A 522 24.20 29.22 29.15
N THR A 523 23.05 29.52 29.70
CA THR A 523 21.76 29.88 29.08
C THR A 523 21.83 31.08 28.14
N VAL A 524 21.17 30.95 26.96
CA VAL A 524 20.73 32.05 26.08
C VAL A 524 19.28 31.73 25.61
N PRO A 525 18.40 32.72 25.46
CA PRO A 525 16.95 32.57 25.57
C PRO A 525 16.23 32.18 24.25
N ASP A 526 15.10 31.53 24.46
CA ASP A 526 13.89 31.37 23.65
C ASP A 526 13.99 31.28 22.12
N THR A 527 14.11 30.06 21.66
CA THR A 527 13.51 29.61 20.39
C THR A 527 12.55 28.44 20.69
N PRO A 528 11.36 28.40 20.11
CA PRO A 528 10.39 27.35 20.41
C PRO A 528 10.88 25.98 19.94
N PRO A 529 10.59 24.90 20.68
CA PRO A 529 11.10 23.55 20.38
C PRO A 529 10.53 23.06 19.03
N ARG A 530 11.41 22.70 18.14
CA ARG A 530 11.06 21.93 16.94
C ARG A 530 10.47 20.60 17.39
N GLY A 531 9.20 20.46 17.17
CA GLY A 531 8.44 19.24 17.43
C GLY A 531 9.11 18.03 16.77
N GLY A 532 9.31 16.99 17.59
CA GLY A 532 9.81 15.69 17.16
C GLY A 532 8.97 15.13 16.02
N ARG A 533 9.61 14.86 14.88
CA ARG A 533 8.99 14.15 13.77
C ARG A 533 8.67 12.74 14.23
N GLY A 534 7.41 12.51 14.55
CA GLY A 534 6.85 11.17 14.65
C GLY A 534 7.07 10.50 13.28
N GLY A 535 7.66 9.28 13.29
CA GLY A 535 7.92 8.47 12.11
C GLY A 535 6.65 7.98 11.43
N GLY A 536 5.95 8.88 10.76
CA GLY A 536 5.03 8.52 9.68
C GLY A 536 5.90 8.18 8.48
N GLY A 537 5.66 7.04 7.83
CA GLY A 537 6.24 6.70 6.54
C GLY A 537 5.89 7.77 5.52
N GLY A 538 6.65 8.87 5.55
CA GLY A 538 6.55 9.90 4.55
C GLY A 538 6.95 9.30 3.22
N GLY A 539 6.02 9.20 2.30
CA GLY A 539 6.33 9.10 0.89
C GLY A 539 7.33 10.22 0.62
N ALA A 540 8.55 9.86 0.23
CA ALA A 540 9.58 10.81 -0.10
C ALA A 540 8.94 11.88 -1.00
N ALA A 541 9.07 13.14 -0.62
CA ALA A 541 8.80 14.28 -1.50
C ALA A 541 9.54 13.94 -2.79
N GLY A 542 8.77 13.55 -3.84
CA GLY A 542 9.32 12.88 -5.00
C GLY A 542 10.27 13.81 -5.71
N GLY A 543 11.56 13.51 -5.67
CA GLY A 543 12.51 14.10 -6.56
C GLY A 543 12.04 13.81 -8.00
N GLY A 544 11.36 14.75 -8.63
CA GLY A 544 11.12 14.76 -10.05
C GLY A 544 10.02 13.88 -10.63
N THR A 545 9.29 13.05 -9.86
CA THR A 545 8.23 12.17 -10.43
C THR A 545 6.80 12.61 -10.10
N GLY A 546 6.65 13.68 -9.32
CA GLY A 546 5.36 14.14 -8.83
C GLY A 546 4.73 13.22 -7.78
N ASN A 547 3.58 13.62 -7.24
CA ASN A 547 2.84 12.86 -6.24
C ASN A 547 1.97 11.78 -6.89
N THR A 548 2.60 10.79 -7.52
CA THR A 548 1.93 9.76 -8.33
C THR A 548 0.92 8.93 -7.53
N ASN A 549 1.16 8.71 -6.24
CA ASN A 549 0.23 8.01 -5.36
C ASN A 549 -1.07 8.79 -5.19
N SER A 550 -0.94 10.08 -4.80
CA SER A 550 -2.07 10.98 -4.54
C SER A 550 -2.85 11.30 -5.81
N ALA A 551 -2.18 11.27 -6.97
CA ALA A 551 -2.81 11.44 -8.28
C ALA A 551 -3.46 10.16 -8.84
N GLY A 552 -3.32 9.03 -8.18
CA GLY A 552 -3.90 7.77 -8.64
C GLY A 552 -3.18 7.13 -9.83
N TYR A 553 -1.94 7.49 -10.13
CA TYR A 553 -1.15 7.02 -11.28
C TYR A 553 -0.64 5.59 -11.08
N PRO A 554 -0.55 4.78 -12.17
CA PRO A 554 0.07 3.48 -12.13
C PRO A 554 1.60 3.59 -12.07
N GLY A 555 2.25 2.53 -11.56
CA GLY A 555 3.70 2.41 -11.56
C GLY A 555 4.14 0.96 -11.49
N VAL A 556 5.23 0.62 -12.17
CA VAL A 556 5.85 -0.69 -12.11
C VAL A 556 7.32 -0.55 -11.74
N HIS A 557 7.76 -1.36 -10.79
CA HIS A 557 9.19 -1.43 -10.46
C HIS A 557 9.90 -2.43 -11.37
N VAL A 558 11.15 -2.14 -11.72
CA VAL A 558 12.03 -3.03 -12.48
C VAL A 558 13.44 -3.01 -11.88
N VAL A 559 14.02 -4.20 -11.70
CA VAL A 559 15.41 -4.36 -11.22
C VAL A 559 16.36 -4.04 -12.36
N THR A 560 17.28 -3.12 -12.14
CA THR A 560 18.29 -2.68 -13.12
C THR A 560 19.72 -3.06 -12.74
N SER A 561 19.96 -3.44 -11.49
CA SER A 561 21.24 -3.92 -11.01
C SER A 561 21.11 -4.67 -9.69
N PHE A 562 22.23 -5.21 -9.25
CA PHE A 562 22.44 -5.72 -7.89
C PHE A 562 23.63 -4.98 -7.26
N SER A 563 23.63 -4.84 -5.93
CA SER A 563 24.81 -4.37 -5.21
C SER A 563 25.94 -5.39 -5.34
N GLU A 564 27.16 -4.99 -4.97
CA GLU A 564 28.24 -5.95 -4.82
C GLU A 564 27.86 -7.04 -3.81
N PRO A 565 28.27 -8.29 -4.05
CA PRO A 565 28.10 -9.38 -3.09
C PRO A 565 28.74 -9.08 -1.74
N SER A 566 28.09 -9.56 -0.68
CA SER A 566 28.60 -9.47 0.70
C SER A 566 28.27 -10.75 1.48
N THR A 567 28.84 -10.90 2.67
CA THR A 567 28.50 -12.03 3.56
C THR A 567 27.01 -12.12 3.85
N GLU A 568 26.33 -10.98 4.00
CA GLU A 568 24.90 -10.92 4.28
C GLU A 568 24.05 -11.06 3.00
N ALA A 569 24.59 -10.67 1.86
CA ALA A 569 23.94 -10.72 0.55
C ALA A 569 24.86 -11.37 -0.49
N PRO A 570 24.99 -12.71 -0.50
CA PRO A 570 25.98 -13.41 -1.35
C PRO A 570 25.81 -13.18 -2.86
N VAL A 571 24.62 -12.81 -3.32
CA VAL A 571 24.30 -12.49 -4.73
C VAL A 571 24.18 -10.98 -4.96
N GLY A 572 24.37 -10.18 -3.91
CA GLY A 572 24.01 -8.77 -3.85
C GLY A 572 22.53 -8.54 -3.59
N SER A 573 22.18 -7.32 -3.21
CA SER A 573 20.78 -6.88 -3.03
C SER A 573 20.27 -6.22 -4.30
N PRO A 574 19.02 -6.47 -4.73
CA PRO A 574 18.45 -5.87 -5.92
C PRO A 574 18.32 -4.36 -5.79
N GLN A 575 18.52 -3.67 -6.90
CA GLN A 575 18.36 -2.23 -7.06
C GLN A 575 17.62 -1.96 -8.37
N GLY A 576 16.84 -0.89 -8.42
CA GLY A 576 16.08 -0.64 -9.63
C GLY A 576 15.41 0.72 -9.70
N ILE A 577 14.54 0.83 -10.68
CA ILE A 577 13.79 2.05 -11.02
C ILE A 577 12.30 1.75 -11.10
N THR A 578 11.49 2.71 -10.73
CA THR A 578 10.05 2.66 -10.97
C THR A 578 9.70 3.48 -12.22
N ILE A 579 8.98 2.83 -13.13
CA ILE A 579 8.41 3.43 -14.33
C ILE A 579 6.94 3.77 -14.02
N TYR A 580 6.54 4.99 -14.26
CA TYR A 580 5.18 5.49 -14.07
C TYR A 580 4.49 5.74 -15.40
N GLY A 581 3.16 5.70 -15.41
CA GLY A 581 2.34 6.08 -16.55
C GLY A 581 1.25 7.06 -16.16
N PRO A 582 0.71 7.85 -17.10
CA PRO A 582 -0.59 8.48 -16.92
C PRO A 582 -1.67 7.44 -16.54
N PRO A 583 -2.83 7.86 -16.02
CA PRO A 583 -3.88 6.93 -15.63
C PRO A 583 -4.26 5.95 -16.75
N PHE A 584 -4.40 4.67 -16.40
CA PHE A 584 -4.77 3.56 -17.27
C PHE A 584 -3.74 3.19 -18.36
N LYS A 585 -2.47 3.60 -18.18
CA LYS A 585 -1.33 3.21 -19.03
C LYS A 585 -0.51 2.04 -18.44
N GLU A 586 -1.16 1.13 -17.71
CA GLU A 586 -0.49 -0.04 -17.14
C GLU A 586 0.18 -0.89 -18.20
N SER A 587 -0.45 -1.07 -19.35
CA SER A 587 0.07 -1.91 -20.43
C SER A 587 1.35 -1.34 -21.04
N GLU A 588 1.42 -0.03 -21.24
CA GLU A 588 2.60 0.66 -21.76
C GLU A 588 3.79 0.56 -20.81
N ILE A 589 3.57 0.82 -19.51
CA ILE A 589 4.66 0.71 -18.53
C ILE A 589 5.10 -0.74 -18.33
N LEU A 590 4.18 -1.71 -18.36
CA LEU A 590 4.52 -3.13 -18.32
C LEU A 590 5.29 -3.58 -19.55
N PHE A 591 4.94 -3.06 -20.74
CA PHE A 591 5.66 -3.38 -21.97
C PHE A 591 7.10 -2.85 -21.93
N ILE A 592 7.32 -1.63 -21.41
CA ILE A 592 8.67 -1.07 -21.23
C ILE A 592 9.47 -1.91 -20.23
N ALA A 593 8.87 -2.25 -19.08
CA ALA A 593 9.50 -3.07 -18.06
C ALA A 593 9.85 -4.48 -18.59
N LYS A 594 8.94 -5.11 -19.34
CA LYS A 594 9.16 -6.39 -20.02
C LYS A 594 10.31 -6.28 -21.03
N SER A 595 10.29 -5.27 -21.89
CA SER A 595 11.33 -5.08 -22.92
C SER A 595 12.72 -4.92 -22.30
N PHE A 596 12.82 -4.22 -21.17
CA PHE A 596 14.06 -4.13 -20.40
C PHE A 596 14.44 -5.50 -19.82
N GLN A 597 13.50 -6.22 -19.19
CA GLN A 597 13.78 -7.54 -18.58
C GLN A 597 14.18 -8.59 -19.62
N ASP A 598 13.62 -8.55 -20.84
CA ASP A 598 13.97 -9.46 -21.93
C ASP A 598 15.45 -9.31 -22.36
N VAL A 599 16.03 -8.12 -22.26
CA VAL A 599 17.45 -7.85 -22.56
C VAL A 599 18.32 -8.09 -21.34
N ALA A 600 17.96 -7.51 -20.20
CA ALA A 600 18.82 -7.48 -19.02
C ALA A 600 18.85 -8.81 -18.24
N GLN A 601 17.79 -9.63 -18.33
CA GLN A 601 17.63 -10.96 -17.69
C GLN A 601 17.89 -10.98 -16.16
N LEU A 602 17.87 -9.83 -15.48
CA LEU A 602 18.19 -9.72 -14.06
C LEU A 602 17.12 -10.38 -13.15
N HIS A 603 15.89 -10.50 -13.64
CA HIS A 603 14.78 -11.18 -12.96
C HIS A 603 14.97 -12.69 -12.79
N THR A 604 15.97 -13.28 -13.47
CA THR A 604 16.31 -14.70 -13.38
C THR A 604 17.24 -15.01 -12.21
N LYS A 605 17.85 -13.98 -11.59
CA LYS A 605 18.67 -14.18 -10.40
C LYS A 605 17.83 -14.68 -9.23
N LYS A 606 18.43 -15.52 -8.39
CA LYS A 606 17.80 -16.17 -7.24
C LYS A 606 18.53 -15.79 -5.96
N PRO A 607 17.83 -15.53 -4.85
CA PRO A 607 18.47 -15.38 -3.54
C PRO A 607 19.02 -16.73 -3.05
N VAL A 608 20.04 -16.68 -2.21
CA VAL A 608 20.56 -17.86 -1.50
C VAL A 608 19.73 -18.00 -0.21
N LEU A 609 18.85 -19.00 -0.19
CA LEU A 609 18.01 -19.25 0.97
C LEU A 609 18.72 -20.15 1.97
N LYS A 610 18.69 -19.77 3.24
CA LYS A 610 19.18 -20.60 4.35
C LYS A 610 18.08 -21.63 4.70
N THR A 611 18.47 -22.83 4.96
CA THR A 611 17.57 -23.92 5.44
C THR A 611 17.57 -23.99 6.95
#